data_5f27b9b11f9cafec0009e92416e6ef8c
#
_entry.id   5f27b9b11f9cafec0009e92416e6ef8c
#
_cell.length_a   1.000
_cell.length_b   1.000
_cell.length_c   1.000
_cell.angle_alpha   90.00
_cell.angle_beta   90.00
_cell.angle_gamma   90.00
#
_symmetry.space_group_name_H-M   'P 1'
#
loop_
_entity.id
_entity.type
_entity.pdbx_description
1 polymer ?
#
loop_
_entity_poly.entity_id
_entity_poly.type
_entity_poly.pdbx_seq_one_letter_code
_entity_poly.pdbx_strand_id
1 'polypeptide(L)'
;MSENTQNNTPKKEQYSLNDDRRVKVLSPGALVAKRFFRNRLAVVGLTMLLAMFVFSFIGGVVSPYGQDQQFYTYTQMSKEYVGVTRNDKLRFVVADGQEFGSIAQSKGNEAIKKGEETFTYKDNNYEVENLSEDLYVFRQGRTVLAYAAKDMVTAADGVAELSFDAKLAALTAQAAGETTFTADGQDYELDADGNITQSGSEVAYIGRFVVSAADASVVISRDFRDRLEEAIDDNITEFTYTDADGNEAEYDIVYDASTGVWSVKQMTETYVFDRYASPNKEHWLGTDTNGMDMLTRLMYGGRVSLIIGFIVVAIEGSIGIVMGGISGYFGGWVDNLIMRIVDVFYCLPSMPIIIILGAAMDAMRIDSWTRMMYLMLILGFLGWPGIARLVRGQILSLREQEFMTAAEACGISAWHRIFRHLIPNVIPQLIVTCTMSLGSTILTEATLSFLGLGVKYPFASWGNIINDVNNAYVMTNYLFIWVPAGICLLITVLGFNFVGDGLRDAFDPKMKR
;
A
#
# COMPACT_ATOMS: atom_id res chain seq x y z
N MET A 1 -35.29 -28.48 -94.71
CA MET A 1 -35.44 -28.08 -93.30
C MET A 1 -34.11 -28.20 -92.66
N SER A 2 -33.34 -27.13 -92.58
CA SER A 2 -32.01 -27.04 -91.97
C SER A 2 -32.08 -26.00 -90.88
N GLU A 3 -31.99 -26.45 -89.64
CA GLU A 3 -31.93 -25.63 -88.47
C GLU A 3 -30.54 -25.00 -88.31
N ASN A 4 -30.55 -23.69 -88.25
CA ASN A 4 -29.37 -22.84 -88.03
C ASN A 4 -29.13 -22.68 -86.53
N THR A 5 -28.19 -23.40 -85.97
CA THR A 5 -27.77 -23.26 -84.57
C THR A 5 -26.76 -22.13 -84.48
N GLN A 6 -27.19 -20.94 -84.04
CA GLN A 6 -26.30 -19.83 -83.73
C GLN A 6 -25.53 -20.10 -82.41
N ASN A 7 -24.22 -20.30 -82.56
CA ASN A 7 -23.28 -20.44 -81.46
C ASN A 7 -23.04 -19.05 -80.85
N ASN A 8 -23.64 -18.77 -79.74
CA ASN A 8 -23.51 -17.50 -78.98
C ASN A 8 -22.35 -17.64 -77.99
N THR A 9 -21.10 -17.55 -78.47
CA THR A 9 -19.95 -17.42 -77.59
C THR A 9 -19.83 -15.97 -77.13
N PRO A 10 -19.73 -15.68 -75.80
CA PRO A 10 -19.58 -14.33 -75.34
C PRO A 10 -18.24 -13.74 -75.83
N LYS A 11 -18.27 -12.67 -76.60
CA LYS A 11 -17.10 -11.87 -77.02
C LYS A 11 -16.36 -11.47 -75.75
N LYS A 12 -15.12 -11.99 -75.56
CA LYS A 12 -14.16 -11.39 -74.62
C LYS A 12 -13.91 -9.95 -75.06
N GLU A 13 -14.37 -9.02 -74.27
CA GLU A 13 -14.05 -7.59 -74.43
C GLU A 13 -12.51 -7.44 -74.44
N GLN A 14 -11.95 -7.09 -75.61
CA GLN A 14 -10.54 -6.70 -75.71
C GLN A 14 -10.42 -5.29 -75.13
N TYR A 15 -9.88 -5.25 -73.97
CA TYR A 15 -9.63 -3.98 -73.29
C TYR A 15 -8.36 -3.32 -73.86
N SER A 16 -8.49 -2.08 -74.25
CA SER A 16 -7.37 -1.21 -74.67
C SER A 16 -6.46 -0.94 -73.47
N LEU A 17 -5.14 -0.85 -73.71
CA LEU A 17 -4.16 -0.45 -72.69
C LEU A 17 -4.38 0.95 -72.12
N ASN A 18 -5.23 1.77 -72.75
CA ASN A 18 -5.59 3.15 -72.35
C ASN A 18 -6.98 3.22 -71.66
N ASP A 19 -7.57 2.15 -71.22
CA ASP A 19 -8.84 2.18 -70.53
C ASP A 19 -8.64 2.60 -69.04
N ASP A 20 -8.64 3.86 -68.78
CA ASP A 20 -8.47 4.51 -67.45
C ASP A 20 -9.52 4.09 -66.44
N ARG A 21 -10.60 3.40 -66.84
CA ARG A 21 -11.65 2.90 -65.94
C ARG A 21 -11.23 1.72 -65.09
N ARG A 22 -10.07 1.09 -65.38
CA ARG A 22 -9.60 -0.11 -64.70
C ARG A 22 -8.64 0.10 -63.55
N VAL A 23 -8.01 1.23 -63.46
CA VAL A 23 -7.06 1.54 -62.40
C VAL A 23 -7.72 2.47 -61.40
N LYS A 24 -8.40 1.92 -60.41
CA LYS A 24 -8.74 2.71 -59.21
C LYS A 24 -7.41 3.13 -58.56
N VAL A 25 -7.02 4.39 -58.83
CA VAL A 25 -5.85 4.97 -58.14
C VAL A 25 -6.22 5.10 -56.67
N LEU A 26 -5.74 4.14 -55.87
CA LEU A 26 -5.90 4.20 -54.41
C LEU A 26 -4.97 5.29 -53.87
N SER A 27 -5.47 6.10 -52.94
CA SER A 27 -4.60 7.03 -52.21
C SER A 27 -3.49 6.23 -51.48
N PRO A 28 -2.30 6.82 -51.28
CA PRO A 28 -1.20 6.14 -50.57
C PRO A 28 -1.62 5.52 -49.26
N GLY A 29 -2.46 6.22 -48.46
CA GLY A 29 -2.99 5.70 -47.19
C GLY A 29 -3.92 4.48 -47.36
N ALA A 30 -4.80 4.51 -48.39
CA ALA A 30 -5.68 3.37 -48.68
C ALA A 30 -4.90 2.11 -49.13
N LEU A 31 -3.77 2.32 -49.80
CA LEU A 31 -2.88 1.24 -50.21
C LEU A 31 -2.14 0.61 -49.02
N VAL A 32 -1.66 1.45 -48.09
CA VAL A 32 -1.07 0.99 -46.81
C VAL A 32 -2.09 0.22 -46.00
N ALA A 33 -3.30 0.78 -45.81
CA ALA A 33 -4.38 0.11 -45.08
C ALA A 33 -4.70 -1.26 -45.71
N LYS A 34 -4.85 -1.32 -47.05
CA LYS A 34 -5.12 -2.60 -47.73
C LYS A 34 -4.00 -3.64 -47.52
N ARG A 35 -2.74 -3.21 -47.52
CA ARG A 35 -1.60 -4.10 -47.26
C ARG A 35 -1.58 -4.58 -45.79
N PHE A 36 -1.82 -3.66 -44.85
CA PHE A 36 -1.90 -3.94 -43.42
C PHE A 36 -2.95 -5.02 -43.11
N PHE A 37 -4.20 -4.83 -43.55
CA PHE A 37 -5.28 -5.80 -43.32
C PHE A 37 -5.11 -7.13 -44.04
N ARG A 38 -4.17 -7.23 -45.00
CA ARG A 38 -3.81 -8.48 -45.63
C ARG A 38 -2.79 -9.30 -44.81
N ASN A 39 -2.07 -8.67 -43.90
CA ASN A 39 -1.16 -9.33 -42.98
C ASN A 39 -1.96 -9.91 -41.79
N ARG A 40 -2.03 -11.24 -41.69
CA ARG A 40 -2.81 -11.93 -40.65
C ARG A 40 -2.33 -11.60 -39.25
N LEU A 41 -1.00 -11.51 -39.03
CA LEU A 41 -0.43 -11.18 -37.72
C LEU A 41 -0.77 -9.75 -37.30
N ALA A 42 -0.73 -8.79 -38.24
CA ALA A 42 -1.14 -7.42 -37.97
C ALA A 42 -2.61 -7.33 -37.54
N VAL A 43 -3.49 -8.08 -38.21
CA VAL A 43 -4.92 -8.13 -37.84
C VAL A 43 -5.13 -8.76 -36.46
N VAL A 44 -4.42 -9.85 -36.15
CA VAL A 44 -4.45 -10.45 -34.81
C VAL A 44 -3.97 -9.44 -33.76
N GLY A 45 -2.84 -8.77 -33.99
CA GLY A 45 -2.33 -7.74 -33.07
C GLY A 45 -3.32 -6.60 -32.87
N LEU A 46 -3.94 -6.10 -33.97
CA LEU A 46 -4.96 -5.05 -33.89
C LEU A 46 -6.19 -5.52 -33.07
N THR A 47 -6.63 -6.76 -33.26
CA THR A 47 -7.75 -7.32 -32.51
C THR A 47 -7.41 -7.44 -31.03
N MET A 48 -6.20 -7.91 -30.69
CA MET A 48 -5.69 -7.97 -29.32
C MET A 48 -5.70 -6.58 -28.67
N LEU A 49 -5.14 -5.57 -29.34
CA LEU A 49 -5.14 -4.20 -28.83
C LEU A 49 -6.55 -3.65 -28.65
N LEU A 50 -7.43 -3.82 -29.66
CA LEU A 50 -8.80 -3.38 -29.57
C LEU A 50 -9.52 -3.98 -28.36
N ALA A 51 -9.35 -5.29 -28.15
CA ALA A 51 -9.88 -5.98 -26.97
C ALA A 51 -9.34 -5.37 -25.66
N MET A 52 -8.04 -5.10 -25.58
CA MET A 52 -7.43 -4.48 -24.40
C MET A 52 -7.89 -3.03 -24.18
N PHE A 53 -8.09 -2.25 -25.26
CA PHE A 53 -8.67 -0.91 -25.15
C PHE A 53 -10.12 -0.96 -24.65
N VAL A 54 -10.96 -1.84 -25.22
CA VAL A 54 -12.35 -2.04 -24.77
C VAL A 54 -12.36 -2.46 -23.31
N PHE A 55 -11.56 -3.46 -22.94
CA PHE A 55 -11.43 -3.92 -21.56
C PHE A 55 -11.04 -2.79 -20.60
N SER A 56 -10.02 -2.01 -20.94
CA SER A 56 -9.49 -0.97 -20.05
C SER A 56 -10.37 0.27 -19.95
N PHE A 57 -10.93 0.75 -21.05
CA PHE A 57 -11.67 2.02 -21.08
C PHE A 57 -13.18 1.85 -20.90
N ILE A 58 -13.76 0.81 -21.46
CA ILE A 58 -15.20 0.53 -21.34
C ILE A 58 -15.45 -0.33 -20.11
N GLY A 59 -14.65 -1.36 -19.86
CA GLY A 59 -14.78 -2.25 -18.72
C GLY A 59 -14.85 -1.52 -17.39
N GLY A 60 -13.93 -0.57 -17.15
CA GLY A 60 -13.92 0.24 -15.93
C GLY A 60 -15.17 1.13 -15.74
N VAL A 61 -15.89 1.48 -16.82
CA VAL A 61 -17.15 2.23 -16.74
C VAL A 61 -18.34 1.31 -16.46
N VAL A 62 -18.25 0.07 -16.95
CA VAL A 62 -19.32 -0.94 -16.78
C VAL A 62 -19.18 -1.68 -15.44
N SER A 63 -18.00 -1.66 -14.83
CA SER A 63 -17.80 -2.25 -13.50
C SER A 63 -18.78 -1.66 -12.49
N PRO A 64 -19.43 -2.51 -11.66
CA PRO A 64 -20.30 -2.04 -10.58
C PRO A 64 -19.50 -1.36 -9.44
N TYR A 65 -18.18 -1.52 -9.42
CA TYR A 65 -17.32 -1.06 -8.34
C TYR A 65 -16.48 0.15 -8.77
N GLY A 66 -16.21 1.04 -7.80
CA GLY A 66 -15.30 2.18 -7.98
C GLY A 66 -13.83 1.74 -8.03
N GLN A 67 -12.99 2.58 -8.62
CA GLN A 67 -11.54 2.33 -8.76
C GLN A 67 -10.83 2.15 -7.42
N ASP A 68 -11.28 2.87 -6.40
CA ASP A 68 -10.70 2.96 -5.05
C ASP A 68 -11.63 2.41 -3.97
N GLN A 69 -12.69 1.72 -4.39
CA GLN A 69 -13.65 1.09 -3.48
C GLN A 69 -13.00 -0.10 -2.78
N GLN A 70 -12.98 -0.04 -1.45
CA GLN A 70 -12.47 -1.10 -0.58
C GLN A 70 -13.63 -1.88 0.03
N PHE A 71 -13.44 -3.17 0.16
CA PHE A 71 -14.41 -4.07 0.78
C PHE A 71 -13.88 -4.53 2.13
N TYR A 72 -14.81 -4.72 3.06
CA TYR A 72 -14.52 -5.06 4.45
C TYR A 72 -15.30 -6.30 4.84
N THR A 73 -14.68 -7.18 5.60
CA THR A 73 -15.33 -8.29 6.27
C THR A 73 -15.42 -7.99 7.77
N TYR A 74 -16.49 -8.42 8.39
CA TYR A 74 -16.58 -8.44 9.84
C TYR A 74 -15.75 -9.60 10.36
N THR A 75 -14.89 -9.32 11.29
CA THR A 75 -14.12 -10.34 12.00
C THR A 75 -14.20 -10.07 13.48
N GLN A 76 -14.44 -11.12 14.27
CA GLN A 76 -14.26 -11.07 15.71
C GLN A 76 -12.76 -11.08 16.01
N MET A 77 -12.27 -10.05 16.69
CA MET A 77 -10.90 -9.98 17.18
C MET A 77 -10.88 -9.86 18.68
N SER A 78 -10.03 -10.65 19.30
CA SER A 78 -9.73 -10.49 20.72
C SER A 78 -8.73 -9.35 20.92
N LYS A 79 -9.13 -8.29 21.63
CA LYS A 79 -8.27 -7.17 22.01
C LYS A 79 -7.92 -7.31 23.48
N GLU A 80 -6.65 -7.12 23.84
CA GLU A 80 -6.27 -7.04 25.26
C GLU A 80 -7.03 -5.90 25.92
N TYR A 81 -7.70 -6.21 27.02
CA TYR A 81 -8.55 -5.28 27.76
C TYR A 81 -7.91 -4.91 29.09
N VAL A 82 -7.64 -5.92 29.96
CA VAL A 82 -6.96 -5.71 31.24
C VAL A 82 -5.99 -6.83 31.55
N GLY A 83 -4.96 -6.49 32.34
CA GLY A 83 -4.08 -7.45 33.00
C GLY A 83 -4.40 -7.52 34.49
N VAL A 84 -4.47 -8.73 35.05
CA VAL A 84 -4.77 -8.96 36.47
C VAL A 84 -3.63 -9.72 37.12
N THR A 85 -3.18 -9.24 38.27
CA THR A 85 -2.23 -9.96 39.11
C THR A 85 -2.81 -10.19 40.49
N ARG A 86 -2.61 -11.38 41.05
CA ARG A 86 -3.01 -11.71 42.44
C ARG A 86 -1.81 -11.66 43.37
N ASN A 87 -1.96 -10.98 44.49
CA ASN A 87 -0.94 -10.91 45.53
C ASN A 87 -1.10 -12.00 46.57
N ASP A 88 -0.46 -13.16 46.32
CA ASP A 88 -0.47 -14.28 47.27
C ASP A 88 0.64 -14.18 48.33
N LYS A 89 1.57 -13.24 48.18
CA LYS A 89 2.72 -13.02 49.05
C LYS A 89 2.73 -11.59 49.57
N LEU A 90 3.26 -11.40 50.77
CA LEU A 90 3.49 -10.09 51.33
C LEU A 90 4.34 -9.23 50.39
N ARG A 91 3.82 -8.12 49.96
CA ARG A 91 4.52 -7.06 49.16
C ARG A 91 4.90 -5.93 50.09
N PHE A 92 6.16 -5.47 49.93
CA PHE A 92 6.66 -4.33 50.69
C PHE A 92 6.39 -3.04 49.94
N VAL A 93 5.82 -2.07 50.63
CA VAL A 93 5.71 -0.68 50.20
C VAL A 93 6.58 0.14 51.14
N VAL A 94 7.52 0.90 50.57
CA VAL A 94 8.47 1.70 51.35
C VAL A 94 7.97 3.13 51.39
N ALA A 95 8.08 3.78 52.56
CA ALA A 95 7.66 5.17 52.71
C ALA A 95 8.54 6.12 51.89
N ASP A 96 7.94 7.18 51.37
CA ASP A 96 8.62 8.14 50.55
C ASP A 96 9.85 8.76 51.27
N GLY A 97 11.00 8.73 50.62
CA GLY A 97 12.25 9.24 51.17
C GLY A 97 12.91 8.36 52.24
N GLN A 98 12.39 7.16 52.51
CA GLN A 98 13.01 6.19 53.42
C GLN A 98 13.76 5.09 52.68
N GLU A 99 14.83 4.59 53.31
CA GLU A 99 15.62 3.46 52.76
C GLU A 99 15.26 2.16 53.46
N PHE A 100 14.53 1.26 52.80
CA PHE A 100 14.28 -0.08 53.24
C PHE A 100 14.57 -1.08 52.11
N GLY A 101 15.87 -1.36 51.90
CA GLY A 101 16.37 -2.10 50.73
C GLY A 101 15.98 -3.58 50.73
N SER A 102 16.11 -4.26 49.61
CA SER A 102 15.67 -5.65 49.37
C SER A 102 16.21 -6.69 50.39
N ILE A 103 17.44 -6.47 50.90
CA ILE A 103 18.00 -7.36 51.95
C ILE A 103 17.30 -7.14 53.29
N ALA A 104 16.98 -5.90 53.69
CA ALA A 104 16.21 -5.62 54.88
C ALA A 104 14.79 -6.19 54.76
N GLN A 105 14.15 -6.08 53.59
CA GLN A 105 12.84 -6.69 53.28
C GLN A 105 12.89 -8.23 53.40
N SER A 106 13.97 -8.88 52.92
CA SER A 106 14.16 -10.31 53.05
C SER A 106 14.30 -10.75 54.51
N LYS A 107 15.06 -9.96 55.31
CA LYS A 107 15.18 -10.21 56.78
C LYS A 107 13.88 -9.92 57.51
N GLY A 108 13.15 -8.92 57.12
CA GLY A 108 11.81 -8.63 57.61
C GLY A 108 10.84 -9.81 57.37
N ASN A 109 10.86 -10.38 56.17
CA ASN A 109 10.10 -11.59 55.86
C ASN A 109 10.51 -12.80 56.71
N GLU A 110 11.82 -12.93 57.01
CA GLU A 110 12.31 -13.98 57.90
C GLU A 110 11.82 -13.79 59.34
N ALA A 111 11.85 -12.53 59.84
CA ALA A 111 11.34 -12.18 61.16
C ALA A 111 9.84 -12.46 61.29
N ILE A 112 9.03 -12.11 60.28
CA ILE A 112 7.60 -12.43 60.23
C ILE A 112 7.37 -13.94 60.32
N LYS A 113 8.10 -14.74 59.53
CA LYS A 113 7.96 -16.22 59.53
C LYS A 113 8.35 -16.86 60.86
N LYS A 114 9.25 -16.21 61.61
CA LYS A 114 9.69 -16.67 62.93
C LYS A 114 8.85 -16.12 64.10
N GLY A 115 7.98 -15.14 63.83
CA GLY A 115 7.22 -14.44 64.84
C GLY A 115 8.10 -13.52 65.72
N GLU A 116 9.20 -12.99 65.16
CA GLU A 116 10.11 -12.09 65.86
C GLU A 116 9.60 -10.64 65.71
N GLU A 117 9.50 -9.91 66.81
CA GLU A 117 9.04 -8.52 66.86
C GLU A 117 10.16 -7.52 66.48
N THR A 118 11.41 -7.97 66.40
CA THR A 118 12.55 -7.11 66.04
C THR A 118 13.60 -7.89 65.25
N PHE A 119 14.32 -7.22 64.36
CA PHE A 119 15.49 -7.78 63.68
C PHE A 119 16.56 -6.70 63.48
N THR A 120 17.81 -7.12 63.31
CA THR A 120 18.95 -6.22 63.09
C THR A 120 19.55 -6.43 61.71
N TYR A 121 19.81 -5.31 61.02
CA TYR A 121 20.54 -5.31 59.73
C TYR A 121 21.42 -4.07 59.63
N LYS A 122 22.74 -4.22 59.32
CA LYS A 122 23.74 -3.13 59.22
C LYS A 122 23.69 -2.16 60.41
N ASP A 123 23.80 -2.70 61.62
CA ASP A 123 23.76 -1.98 62.89
C ASP A 123 22.46 -1.18 63.20
N ASN A 124 21.46 -1.28 62.34
CA ASN A 124 20.13 -0.75 62.60
C ASN A 124 19.22 -1.82 63.17
N ASN A 125 18.49 -1.45 64.22
CA ASN A 125 17.45 -2.27 64.79
C ASN A 125 16.08 -1.86 64.23
N TYR A 126 15.35 -2.82 63.71
CA TYR A 126 14.03 -2.66 63.11
C TYR A 126 13.00 -3.37 63.97
N GLU A 127 11.87 -2.70 64.18
CA GLU A 127 10.70 -3.20 64.88
C GLU A 127 9.67 -3.69 63.86
N VAL A 128 9.06 -4.83 64.10
CA VAL A 128 8.02 -5.45 63.26
C VAL A 128 6.73 -5.43 64.06
N GLU A 129 5.80 -4.62 63.66
CA GLU A 129 4.47 -4.52 64.25
C GLU A 129 3.52 -5.37 63.42
N ASN A 130 2.86 -6.33 64.05
CA ASN A 130 1.83 -7.18 63.39
C ASN A 130 0.45 -6.53 63.65
N LEU A 131 -0.17 -6.03 62.58
CA LEU A 131 -1.53 -5.45 62.66
C LEU A 131 -2.61 -6.46 62.27
N SER A 132 -2.29 -7.44 61.36
CA SER A 132 -3.13 -8.57 61.02
C SER A 132 -2.29 -9.70 60.40
N GLU A 133 -2.89 -10.86 60.13
CA GLU A 133 -2.19 -11.97 59.44
C GLU A 133 -1.60 -11.57 58.08
N ASP A 134 -2.17 -10.55 57.45
CA ASP A 134 -1.83 -10.11 56.12
C ASP A 134 -1.23 -8.69 56.07
N LEU A 135 -1.01 -8.02 57.27
CA LEU A 135 -0.45 -6.66 57.34
C LEU A 135 0.59 -6.52 58.43
N TYR A 136 1.80 -6.14 58.07
CA TYR A 136 2.94 -5.92 58.94
C TYR A 136 3.56 -4.56 58.69
N VAL A 137 3.89 -3.81 59.75
CA VAL A 137 4.54 -2.49 59.67
C VAL A 137 5.95 -2.55 60.23
N PHE A 138 6.89 -1.93 59.51
CA PHE A 138 8.29 -1.88 59.87
C PHE A 138 8.67 -0.48 60.34
N ARG A 139 9.22 -0.38 61.56
CA ARG A 139 9.61 0.86 62.17
C ARG A 139 11.08 0.88 62.57
N GLN A 140 11.61 2.08 62.62
CA GLN A 140 12.88 2.36 63.27
C GLN A 140 12.65 3.49 64.26
N GLY A 141 12.55 3.13 65.54
CA GLY A 141 12.10 4.06 66.58
C GLY A 141 10.67 4.57 66.33
N ARG A 142 10.53 5.88 66.10
CA ARG A 142 9.23 6.48 65.82
C ARG A 142 8.87 6.55 64.33
N THR A 143 9.81 6.24 63.45
CA THR A 143 9.61 6.41 62.01
C THR A 143 9.12 5.09 61.39
N VAL A 144 8.03 5.17 60.62
CA VAL A 144 7.57 4.08 59.77
C VAL A 144 8.41 4.06 58.51
N LEU A 145 9.05 2.94 58.21
CA LEU A 145 9.91 2.77 57.04
C LEU A 145 9.20 2.09 55.87
N ALA A 146 8.40 1.10 56.19
CA ALA A 146 7.66 0.32 55.17
C ALA A 146 6.50 -0.44 55.83
N TYR A 147 5.57 -0.88 55.02
CA TYR A 147 4.65 -1.95 55.39
C TYR A 147 4.74 -3.11 54.41
N ALA A 148 4.35 -4.30 54.88
CA ALA A 148 4.20 -5.47 54.02
C ALA A 148 2.77 -5.98 54.14
N ALA A 149 2.09 -6.07 53.01
CA ALA A 149 0.71 -6.52 52.99
C ALA A 149 0.46 -7.48 51.81
N LYS A 150 -0.56 -8.32 51.91
CA LYS A 150 -1.08 -9.08 50.77
C LYS A 150 -2.14 -8.27 50.04
N ASP A 151 -2.98 -7.55 50.78
CA ASP A 151 -3.96 -6.64 50.18
C ASP A 151 -3.28 -5.32 49.84
N MET A 152 -3.57 -4.79 48.67
CA MET A 152 -2.96 -3.56 48.14
C MET A 152 -4.02 -2.50 47.95
N VAL A 153 -3.64 -1.26 48.23
CA VAL A 153 -4.47 -0.10 47.91
C VAL A 153 -4.13 0.37 46.53
N THR A 154 -5.09 0.28 45.60
CA THR A 154 -4.96 0.71 44.22
C THR A 154 -5.84 1.92 43.98
N ALA A 155 -5.33 2.96 43.30
CA ALA A 155 -6.11 4.13 42.96
C ALA A 155 -7.20 3.78 41.94
N ALA A 156 -8.36 4.43 42.05
CA ALA A 156 -9.40 4.34 41.04
C ALA A 156 -8.96 4.98 39.71
N ASP A 157 -9.57 4.56 38.59
CA ASP A 157 -9.22 5.05 37.28
C ASP A 157 -9.33 6.60 37.17
N GLY A 158 -8.26 7.20 36.68
CA GLY A 158 -8.18 8.66 36.53
C GLY A 158 -7.92 9.42 37.82
N VAL A 159 -7.76 8.74 38.95
CA VAL A 159 -7.45 9.35 40.26
C VAL A 159 -5.96 9.20 40.55
N ALA A 160 -5.36 10.24 41.17
CA ALA A 160 -3.97 10.19 41.61
C ALA A 160 -3.77 9.12 42.70
N GLU A 161 -2.61 8.45 42.70
CA GLU A 161 -2.27 7.51 43.77
C GLU A 161 -2.35 8.14 45.15
N LEU A 162 -2.91 7.41 46.12
CA LEU A 162 -2.91 7.82 47.52
C LEU A 162 -1.48 7.85 48.08
N SER A 163 -1.23 8.71 49.03
CA SER A 163 0.04 8.77 49.75
C SER A 163 0.33 7.47 50.51
N PHE A 164 1.60 7.25 50.88
CA PHE A 164 1.99 6.12 51.69
C PHE A 164 1.18 6.07 53.00
N ASP A 165 1.00 7.19 53.68
CA ASP A 165 0.28 7.31 54.93
C ASP A 165 -1.20 6.97 54.76
N ALA A 166 -1.83 7.44 53.69
CA ALA A 166 -3.21 7.14 53.38
C ALA A 166 -3.41 5.63 53.04
N LYS A 167 -2.49 5.05 52.26
CA LYS A 167 -2.52 3.61 51.97
C LYS A 167 -2.39 2.76 53.26
N LEU A 168 -1.46 3.13 54.13
CA LEU A 168 -1.27 2.40 55.39
C LEU A 168 -2.47 2.57 56.33
N ALA A 169 -3.03 3.81 56.44
CA ALA A 169 -4.22 4.08 57.25
C ALA A 169 -5.44 3.27 56.77
N ALA A 170 -5.62 3.16 55.43
CA ALA A 170 -6.70 2.38 54.83
C ALA A 170 -6.60 0.89 55.20
N LEU A 171 -5.39 0.30 55.00
CA LEU A 171 -5.14 -1.10 55.36
C LEU A 171 -5.29 -1.35 56.88
N THR A 172 -4.90 -0.40 57.70
CA THR A 172 -5.05 -0.46 59.18
C THR A 172 -6.52 -0.40 59.57
N ALA A 173 -7.31 0.48 58.95
CA ALA A 173 -8.75 0.55 59.20
C ALA A 173 -9.46 -0.74 58.79
N GLN A 174 -9.10 -1.29 57.62
CA GLN A 174 -9.61 -2.59 57.15
C GLN A 174 -9.29 -3.70 58.18
N ALA A 175 -8.03 -3.77 58.63
CA ALA A 175 -7.60 -4.78 59.63
C ALA A 175 -8.33 -4.63 61.00
N ALA A 176 -8.69 -3.38 61.36
CA ALA A 176 -9.44 -3.07 62.56
C ALA A 176 -10.96 -3.23 62.37
N GLY A 177 -11.47 -3.39 61.15
CA GLY A 177 -12.90 -3.42 60.83
C GLY A 177 -13.58 -2.04 60.97
N GLU A 178 -12.81 -0.98 60.80
CA GLU A 178 -13.31 0.40 60.83
C GLU A 178 -13.82 0.80 59.42
N THR A 179 -14.93 1.58 59.44
CA THR A 179 -15.57 2.07 58.17
C THR A 179 -15.12 3.45 57.77
N THR A 180 -14.28 4.11 58.56
CA THR A 180 -13.76 5.46 58.26
C THR A 180 -12.32 5.58 58.77
N PHE A 181 -11.50 6.33 58.07
CA PHE A 181 -10.15 6.67 58.48
C PHE A 181 -9.77 8.09 58.02
N THR A 182 -8.79 8.67 58.72
CA THR A 182 -8.27 10.01 58.35
C THR A 182 -6.82 9.89 58.01
N ALA A 183 -6.42 10.45 56.84
CA ALA A 183 -5.03 10.53 56.40
C ALA A 183 -4.80 11.82 55.64
N ASP A 184 -3.59 12.43 55.75
CA ASP A 184 -3.21 13.69 55.14
C ASP A 184 -4.17 14.86 55.43
N GLY A 185 -4.86 14.78 56.57
CA GLY A 185 -5.85 15.83 56.96
C GLY A 185 -7.18 15.70 56.19
N GLN A 186 -7.45 14.57 55.55
CA GLN A 186 -8.69 14.29 54.83
C GLN A 186 -9.36 13.04 55.42
N ASP A 187 -10.68 13.02 55.39
CA ASP A 187 -11.51 11.94 55.86
C ASP A 187 -11.92 11.05 54.69
N TYR A 188 -11.81 9.75 54.88
CA TYR A 188 -12.14 8.68 53.93
C TYR A 188 -13.15 7.72 54.53
N GLU A 189 -14.03 7.20 53.71
CA GLU A 189 -14.95 6.13 54.07
C GLU A 189 -14.48 4.80 53.40
N LEU A 190 -14.54 3.72 54.12
CA LEU A 190 -14.19 2.40 53.70
C LEU A 190 -15.41 1.49 53.79
N ASP A 191 -15.83 0.88 52.69
CA ASP A 191 -16.93 -0.07 52.71
C ASP A 191 -16.47 -1.51 52.99
N ALA A 192 -17.44 -2.42 53.13
CA ALA A 192 -17.16 -3.81 53.44
C ALA A 192 -16.41 -4.57 52.32
N ASP A 193 -16.51 -4.10 51.09
CA ASP A 193 -15.89 -4.64 49.89
C ASP A 193 -14.49 -4.06 49.61
N GLY A 194 -14.01 -3.20 50.53
CA GLY A 194 -12.67 -2.59 50.43
C GLY A 194 -12.60 -1.31 49.58
N ASN A 195 -13.72 -0.73 49.15
CA ASN A 195 -13.69 0.50 48.38
C ASN A 195 -13.52 1.71 49.28
N ILE A 196 -12.64 2.61 48.86
CA ILE A 196 -12.32 3.85 49.55
C ILE A 196 -12.97 4.99 48.82
N THR A 197 -13.86 5.73 49.53
CA THR A 197 -14.52 6.91 48.98
C THR A 197 -14.10 8.17 49.74
N GLN A 198 -14.04 9.25 49.02
CA GLN A 198 -13.81 10.61 49.57
C GLN A 198 -14.89 11.55 49.03
N SER A 199 -15.62 12.18 49.95
CA SER A 199 -16.74 13.06 49.58
C SER A 199 -17.77 12.41 48.63
N GLY A 200 -17.98 11.10 48.77
CA GLY A 200 -18.93 10.33 47.95
C GLY A 200 -18.43 9.87 46.58
N SER A 201 -17.16 10.13 46.27
CA SER A 201 -16.52 9.61 45.04
C SER A 201 -15.50 8.54 45.39
N GLU A 202 -15.47 7.45 44.61
CA GLU A 202 -14.47 6.40 44.77
C GLU A 202 -13.09 6.94 44.36
N VAL A 203 -12.09 6.78 45.25
CA VAL A 203 -10.72 7.28 45.05
C VAL A 203 -9.72 6.14 45.00
N ALA A 204 -10.00 5.00 45.64
CA ALA A 204 -9.16 3.84 45.62
C ALA A 204 -9.95 2.61 46.11
N TYR A 205 -9.34 1.42 46.00
CA TYR A 205 -9.87 0.19 46.56
C TYR A 205 -8.75 -0.67 47.17
N ILE A 206 -9.13 -1.51 48.13
CA ILE A 206 -8.25 -2.49 48.75
C ILE A 206 -8.62 -3.88 48.22
N GLY A 207 -7.64 -4.60 47.68
CA GLY A 207 -7.88 -5.96 47.18
C GLY A 207 -6.57 -6.74 46.96
N ARG A 208 -6.71 -8.04 46.79
CA ARG A 208 -5.59 -8.94 46.43
C ARG A 208 -5.30 -8.92 44.96
N PHE A 209 -6.29 -8.55 44.16
CA PHE A 209 -6.16 -8.39 42.72
C PHE A 209 -5.78 -6.96 42.36
N VAL A 210 -4.77 -6.84 41.55
CA VAL A 210 -4.41 -5.58 40.93
C VAL A 210 -4.80 -5.63 39.46
N VAL A 211 -5.85 -4.91 39.11
CA VAL A 211 -6.36 -4.84 37.75
C VAL A 211 -5.77 -3.61 37.07
N SER A 212 -5.14 -3.79 35.94
CA SER A 212 -4.51 -2.71 35.17
C SER A 212 -5.04 -2.71 33.74
N ALA A 213 -5.47 -1.53 33.26
CA ALA A 213 -5.93 -1.36 31.89
C ALA A 213 -4.81 -1.62 30.88
N ALA A 214 -5.13 -2.26 29.77
CA ALA A 214 -4.16 -2.55 28.70
C ALA A 214 -3.75 -1.28 27.95
N ASP A 215 -4.67 -0.33 27.83
CA ASP A 215 -4.40 1.00 27.25
C ASP A 215 -5.27 2.10 27.92
N ALA A 216 -4.91 3.36 27.68
CA ALA A 216 -5.58 4.51 28.29
C ALA A 216 -7.05 4.71 27.86
N SER A 217 -7.55 3.96 26.89
CA SER A 217 -8.94 4.03 26.43
C SER A 217 -9.87 3.09 27.20
N VAL A 218 -9.30 2.17 27.99
CA VAL A 218 -10.03 1.19 28.77
C VAL A 218 -10.40 1.81 30.12
N VAL A 219 -11.69 1.92 30.41
CA VAL A 219 -12.22 2.35 31.71
C VAL A 219 -12.71 1.12 32.46
N ILE A 220 -12.13 0.87 33.63
CA ILE A 220 -12.46 -0.28 34.46
C ILE A 220 -13.51 0.16 35.48
N SER A 221 -14.76 -0.23 35.25
CA SER A 221 -15.82 -0.01 36.23
C SER A 221 -15.65 -0.95 37.44
N ARG A 222 -16.19 -0.52 38.58
CA ARG A 222 -16.21 -1.36 39.80
C ARG A 222 -16.89 -2.70 39.55
N ASP A 223 -18.11 -2.66 38.98
CA ASP A 223 -18.89 -3.87 38.71
C ASP A 223 -18.16 -4.85 37.76
N PHE A 224 -17.42 -4.31 36.78
CA PHE A 224 -16.58 -5.15 35.90
C PHE A 224 -15.45 -5.82 36.68
N ARG A 225 -14.76 -5.06 37.55
CA ARG A 225 -13.67 -5.58 38.39
C ARG A 225 -14.17 -6.69 39.30
N ASP A 226 -15.27 -6.44 40.04
CA ASP A 226 -15.83 -7.40 40.99
C ASP A 226 -16.25 -8.69 40.26
N ARG A 227 -16.88 -8.56 39.07
CA ARG A 227 -17.25 -9.71 38.25
C ARG A 227 -16.03 -10.47 37.72
N LEU A 228 -14.96 -9.76 37.35
CA LEU A 228 -13.71 -10.35 36.88
C LEU A 228 -12.98 -11.11 38.01
N GLU A 229 -12.92 -10.56 39.22
CA GLU A 229 -12.33 -11.21 40.39
C GLU A 229 -13.09 -12.50 40.75
N GLU A 230 -14.41 -12.46 40.72
CA GLU A 230 -15.27 -13.65 40.90
C GLU A 230 -14.97 -14.71 39.82
N ALA A 231 -14.89 -14.28 38.54
CA ALA A 231 -14.60 -15.19 37.44
C ALA A 231 -13.21 -15.86 37.56
N ILE A 232 -12.20 -15.11 38.03
CA ILE A 232 -10.85 -15.67 38.27
C ILE A 232 -10.84 -16.65 39.45
N ASP A 233 -11.51 -16.34 40.54
CA ASP A 233 -11.58 -17.21 41.73
C ASP A 233 -12.36 -18.51 41.42
N ASP A 234 -13.39 -18.43 40.58
CA ASP A 234 -14.18 -19.58 40.13
C ASP A 234 -13.50 -20.36 38.97
N ASN A 235 -12.32 -19.92 38.50
CA ASN A 235 -11.60 -20.47 37.33
C ASN A 235 -12.44 -20.48 36.06
N ILE A 236 -13.25 -19.48 35.86
CA ILE A 236 -14.00 -19.25 34.63
C ILE A 236 -13.04 -18.68 33.58
N THR A 237 -13.06 -19.23 32.37
CA THR A 237 -12.18 -18.77 31.25
C THR A 237 -12.86 -17.82 30.30
N GLU A 238 -14.19 -17.74 30.30
CA GLU A 238 -14.99 -16.90 29.41
C GLU A 238 -16.18 -16.36 30.19
N PHE A 239 -16.44 -15.06 30.15
CA PHE A 239 -17.63 -14.46 30.76
C PHE A 239 -18.16 -13.30 29.91
N THR A 240 -19.44 -13.05 30.06
CA THR A 240 -20.12 -11.93 29.42
C THR A 240 -20.36 -10.83 30.45
N TYR A 241 -20.11 -9.59 30.07
CA TYR A 241 -20.38 -8.42 30.92
C TYR A 241 -21.12 -7.36 30.12
N THR A 242 -22.12 -6.75 30.75
CA THR A 242 -22.89 -5.65 30.19
C THR A 242 -22.49 -4.35 30.90
N ASP A 243 -21.99 -3.37 30.13
CA ASP A 243 -21.56 -2.08 30.68
C ASP A 243 -22.76 -1.21 31.13
N ALA A 244 -22.46 -0.06 31.76
CA ALA A 244 -23.48 0.88 32.22
C ALA A 244 -24.33 1.49 31.09
N ASP A 245 -23.82 1.46 29.85
CA ASP A 245 -24.52 1.95 28.66
C ASP A 245 -25.38 0.87 28.00
N GLY A 246 -25.36 -0.36 28.53
CA GLY A 246 -26.14 -1.50 28.06
C GLY A 246 -25.49 -2.29 26.93
N ASN A 247 -24.18 -2.07 26.64
CA ASN A 247 -23.45 -2.85 25.66
C ASN A 247 -22.96 -4.15 26.30
N GLU A 248 -23.31 -5.28 25.69
CA GLU A 248 -22.89 -6.59 26.11
C GLU A 248 -21.60 -6.97 25.35
N ALA A 249 -20.58 -7.42 26.07
CA ALA A 249 -19.33 -7.88 25.51
C ALA A 249 -18.88 -9.19 26.16
N GLU A 250 -18.22 -10.02 25.39
CA GLU A 250 -17.65 -11.30 25.81
C GLU A 250 -16.15 -11.13 26.08
N TYR A 251 -15.68 -11.72 27.18
CA TYR A 251 -14.32 -11.59 27.66
C TYR A 251 -13.70 -12.98 27.89
N ASP A 252 -12.49 -13.17 27.35
CA ASP A 252 -11.67 -14.36 27.54
C ASP A 252 -10.60 -14.10 28.62
N ILE A 253 -10.44 -15.00 29.58
CA ILE A 253 -9.42 -14.95 30.61
C ILE A 253 -8.35 -15.99 30.31
N VAL A 254 -7.11 -15.54 30.12
CA VAL A 254 -5.96 -16.43 29.86
C VAL A 254 -4.91 -16.23 30.96
N TYR A 255 -4.59 -17.28 31.71
CA TYR A 255 -3.54 -17.24 32.73
C TYR A 255 -2.18 -17.57 32.11
N ASP A 256 -1.22 -16.68 32.29
CA ASP A 256 0.18 -16.92 31.94
C ASP A 256 0.96 -17.34 33.19
N ALA A 257 1.25 -18.62 33.27
CA ALA A 257 1.98 -19.22 34.42
C ALA A 257 3.45 -18.71 34.51
N SER A 258 4.02 -18.15 33.45
CA SER A 258 5.40 -17.64 33.47
C SER A 258 5.49 -16.27 34.15
N THR A 259 4.49 -15.44 33.97
CA THR A 259 4.40 -14.08 34.52
C THR A 259 3.52 -14.01 35.76
N GLY A 260 2.63 -14.99 35.97
CA GLY A 260 1.61 -14.97 37.02
C GLY A 260 0.49 -13.96 36.79
N VAL A 261 0.24 -13.58 35.52
CA VAL A 261 -0.73 -12.59 35.10
C VAL A 261 -1.89 -13.26 34.38
N TRP A 262 -3.11 -12.89 34.71
CA TRP A 262 -4.28 -13.17 33.90
C TRP A 262 -4.42 -12.06 32.87
N SER A 263 -4.33 -12.40 31.58
CA SER A 263 -4.64 -11.49 30.47
C SER A 263 -6.11 -11.65 30.11
N VAL A 264 -6.87 -10.58 30.21
CA VAL A 264 -8.28 -10.53 29.87
C VAL A 264 -8.43 -9.85 28.53
N LYS A 265 -9.07 -10.54 27.60
CA LYS A 265 -9.26 -10.07 26.23
C LYS A 265 -10.74 -9.87 25.97
N GLN A 266 -11.09 -8.71 25.46
CA GLN A 266 -12.44 -8.41 25.00
C GLN A 266 -12.61 -8.88 23.55
N MET A 267 -13.67 -9.63 23.27
CA MET A 267 -14.07 -9.98 21.91
C MET A 267 -14.79 -8.78 21.31
N THR A 268 -14.18 -8.18 20.29
CA THR A 268 -14.75 -7.04 19.56
C THR A 268 -14.96 -7.38 18.11
N GLU A 269 -16.11 -7.00 17.57
CA GLU A 269 -16.31 -7.02 16.12
C GLU A 269 -15.58 -5.83 15.50
N THR A 270 -14.68 -6.11 14.58
CA THR A 270 -13.96 -5.08 13.84
C THR A 270 -14.07 -5.30 12.35
N TYR A 271 -14.01 -4.18 11.61
CA TYR A 271 -13.94 -4.25 10.16
C TYR A 271 -12.50 -4.49 9.73
N VAL A 272 -12.26 -5.57 9.03
CA VAL A 272 -10.97 -5.86 8.42
C VAL A 272 -11.14 -5.79 6.91
N PHE A 273 -10.17 -5.18 6.22
CA PHE A 273 -10.15 -5.24 4.76
C PHE A 273 -10.21 -6.69 4.29
N ASP A 274 -11.10 -6.97 3.35
CA ASP A 274 -11.23 -8.30 2.73
C ASP A 274 -10.06 -8.55 1.78
N ARG A 275 -8.88 -8.76 2.38
CA ARG A 275 -7.61 -8.91 1.66
C ARG A 275 -7.51 -10.30 1.07
N TYR A 276 -7.16 -10.34 -0.22
CA TYR A 276 -6.92 -11.59 -0.94
C TYR A 276 -8.09 -12.57 -0.90
N ALA A 277 -9.32 -12.06 -0.82
CA ALA A 277 -10.50 -12.91 -0.95
C ALA A 277 -10.44 -13.68 -2.27
N SER A 278 -10.72 -14.96 -2.19
CA SER A 278 -10.73 -15.82 -3.37
C SER A 278 -11.82 -15.42 -4.36
N PRO A 279 -11.64 -15.70 -5.67
CA PRO A 279 -12.67 -15.47 -6.67
C PRO A 279 -14.04 -16.01 -6.25
N ASN A 280 -15.06 -15.17 -6.28
CA ASN A 280 -16.42 -15.47 -5.88
C ASN A 280 -17.43 -14.78 -6.79
N LYS A 281 -18.73 -14.85 -6.47
CA LYS A 281 -19.81 -14.27 -7.31
C LYS A 281 -19.81 -12.75 -7.32
N GLU A 282 -19.36 -12.12 -6.25
CA GLU A 282 -19.25 -10.67 -6.10
C GLU A 282 -17.94 -10.18 -6.71
N HIS A 283 -16.83 -10.86 -6.41
CA HIS A 283 -15.49 -10.57 -6.90
C HIS A 283 -14.97 -11.68 -7.81
N TRP A 284 -15.19 -11.56 -9.12
CA TRP A 284 -14.88 -12.61 -10.10
C TRP A 284 -13.40 -13.00 -10.14
N LEU A 285 -12.52 -12.08 -9.84
CA LEU A 285 -11.07 -12.33 -9.70
C LEU A 285 -10.58 -12.11 -8.25
N GLY A 286 -11.51 -12.11 -7.27
CA GLY A 286 -11.16 -11.87 -5.89
C GLY A 286 -10.81 -10.42 -5.57
N THR A 287 -10.17 -10.19 -4.43
CA THR A 287 -9.73 -8.88 -3.96
C THR A 287 -8.20 -8.78 -3.85
N ASP A 288 -7.67 -7.57 -3.90
CA ASP A 288 -6.23 -7.29 -3.76
C ASP A 288 -5.78 -7.13 -2.29
N THR A 289 -4.52 -6.75 -2.09
CA THR A 289 -3.93 -6.48 -0.76
C THR A 289 -4.64 -5.39 0.05
N ASN A 290 -5.41 -4.53 -0.61
CA ASN A 290 -6.16 -3.42 0.01
C ASN A 290 -7.67 -3.70 0.11
N GLY A 291 -8.11 -4.92 -0.21
CA GLY A 291 -9.52 -5.28 -0.24
C GLY A 291 -10.30 -4.67 -1.40
N MET A 292 -9.65 -4.38 -2.54
CA MET A 292 -10.29 -3.82 -3.73
C MET A 292 -10.57 -4.93 -4.75
N ASP A 293 -11.66 -4.79 -5.52
CA ASP A 293 -12.02 -5.76 -6.56
C ASP A 293 -10.95 -5.86 -7.64
N MET A 294 -10.42 -7.07 -7.83
CA MET A 294 -9.27 -7.32 -8.68
C MET A 294 -9.58 -7.12 -10.17
N LEU A 295 -10.77 -7.48 -10.63
CA LEU A 295 -11.18 -7.28 -12.02
C LEU A 295 -11.29 -5.78 -12.35
N THR A 296 -11.90 -5.01 -11.47
CA THR A 296 -12.01 -3.55 -11.60
C THR A 296 -10.63 -2.91 -11.65
N ARG A 297 -9.72 -3.33 -10.77
CA ARG A 297 -8.34 -2.84 -10.75
C ARG A 297 -7.57 -3.18 -12.04
N LEU A 298 -7.79 -4.35 -12.63
CA LEU A 298 -7.19 -4.72 -13.93
C LEU A 298 -7.67 -3.82 -15.06
N MET A 299 -8.97 -3.48 -15.08
CA MET A 299 -9.55 -2.58 -16.09
C MET A 299 -8.99 -1.16 -15.95
N TYR A 300 -9.03 -0.57 -14.75
CA TYR A 300 -8.49 0.76 -14.50
C TYR A 300 -6.96 0.78 -14.63
N GLY A 301 -6.27 -0.27 -14.22
CA GLY A 301 -4.83 -0.42 -14.39
C GLY A 301 -4.39 -0.41 -15.84
N GLY A 302 -5.17 -1.08 -16.69
CA GLY A 302 -4.94 -1.03 -18.14
C GLY A 302 -5.12 0.35 -18.73
N ARG A 303 -6.13 1.10 -18.28
CA ARG A 303 -6.31 2.50 -18.69
C ARG A 303 -5.09 3.35 -18.36
N VAL A 304 -4.58 3.25 -17.13
CA VAL A 304 -3.40 4.02 -16.70
C VAL A 304 -2.16 3.60 -17.46
N SER A 305 -1.86 2.30 -17.58
CA SER A 305 -0.68 1.80 -18.31
C SER A 305 -0.69 2.21 -19.79
N LEU A 306 -1.85 2.13 -20.46
CA LEU A 306 -2.00 2.56 -21.85
C LEU A 306 -1.81 4.08 -22.00
N ILE A 307 -2.43 4.90 -21.14
CA ILE A 307 -2.29 6.37 -21.17
C ILE A 307 -0.83 6.76 -20.98
N ILE A 308 -0.14 6.17 -20.00
CA ILE A 308 1.29 6.43 -19.77
C ILE A 308 2.09 6.10 -21.04
N GLY A 309 1.88 4.93 -21.63
CA GLY A 309 2.56 4.53 -22.85
C GLY A 309 2.41 5.54 -23.99
N PHE A 310 1.17 5.97 -24.26
CA PHE A 310 0.89 6.94 -25.32
C PHE A 310 1.49 8.33 -25.04
N ILE A 311 1.37 8.84 -23.81
CA ILE A 311 1.92 10.17 -23.46
C ILE A 311 3.45 10.15 -23.54
N VAL A 312 4.09 9.12 -23.01
CA VAL A 312 5.56 8.98 -23.06
C VAL A 312 6.05 8.96 -24.50
N VAL A 313 5.47 8.12 -25.36
CA VAL A 313 5.86 8.01 -26.77
C VAL A 313 5.55 9.31 -27.55
N ALA A 314 4.48 10.01 -27.20
CA ALA A 314 4.20 11.32 -27.79
C ALA A 314 5.26 12.38 -27.42
N ILE A 315 5.75 12.38 -26.17
CA ILE A 315 6.84 13.26 -25.73
C ILE A 315 8.14 12.88 -26.44
N GLU A 316 8.52 11.60 -26.43
CA GLU A 316 9.71 11.09 -27.13
C GLU A 316 9.69 11.46 -28.62
N GLY A 317 8.56 11.21 -29.27
CA GLY A 317 8.34 11.51 -30.68
C GLY A 317 8.46 12.98 -30.97
N SER A 318 7.79 13.81 -30.18
CA SER A 318 7.79 15.27 -30.41
C SER A 318 9.20 15.88 -30.29
N ILE A 319 9.92 15.57 -29.21
CA ILE A 319 11.30 16.05 -29.01
C ILE A 319 12.21 15.45 -30.08
N GLY A 320 12.12 14.16 -30.34
CA GLY A 320 12.95 13.45 -31.30
C GLY A 320 12.79 13.94 -32.72
N ILE A 321 11.55 14.25 -33.17
CA ILE A 321 11.25 14.82 -34.47
C ILE A 321 11.89 16.20 -34.63
N VAL A 322 11.72 17.08 -33.65
CA VAL A 322 12.26 18.44 -33.69
C VAL A 322 13.78 18.41 -33.70
N MET A 323 14.40 17.73 -32.76
CA MET A 323 15.85 17.66 -32.59
C MET A 323 16.53 16.94 -33.78
N GLY A 324 15.96 15.80 -34.19
CA GLY A 324 16.45 15.05 -35.36
C GLY A 324 16.24 15.79 -36.66
N GLY A 325 15.11 16.51 -36.80
CA GLY A 325 14.79 17.35 -37.94
C GLY A 325 15.78 18.49 -38.13
N ILE A 326 16.06 19.23 -37.08
CA ILE A 326 17.02 20.34 -37.06
C ILE A 326 18.43 19.82 -37.33
N SER A 327 18.85 18.76 -36.61
CA SER A 327 20.18 18.16 -36.77
C SER A 327 20.44 17.68 -38.21
N GLY A 328 19.51 16.87 -38.75
CA GLY A 328 19.65 16.32 -40.09
C GLY A 328 19.59 17.36 -41.21
N TYR A 329 18.81 18.44 -41.03
CA TYR A 329 18.67 19.47 -42.05
C TYR A 329 19.86 20.45 -42.09
N PHE A 330 20.24 21.05 -40.95
CA PHE A 330 21.29 22.06 -40.91
C PHE A 330 22.71 21.46 -41.02
N GLY A 331 22.92 20.27 -40.46
CA GLY A 331 24.25 19.64 -40.51
C GLY A 331 25.31 20.41 -39.76
N GLY A 332 26.58 20.14 -40.04
CA GLY A 332 27.75 20.88 -39.54
C GLY A 332 27.80 21.02 -38.02
N TRP A 333 27.94 22.23 -37.51
CA TRP A 333 28.04 22.52 -36.08
C TRP A 333 26.75 22.19 -35.30
N VAL A 334 25.59 22.49 -35.88
CA VAL A 334 24.27 22.22 -35.26
C VAL A 334 24.06 20.73 -35.08
N ASP A 335 24.37 19.94 -36.08
CA ASP A 335 24.31 18.48 -36.02
C ASP A 335 25.27 17.93 -34.96
N ASN A 336 26.52 18.41 -34.96
CA ASN A 336 27.50 17.98 -33.97
C ASN A 336 27.06 18.30 -32.54
N LEU A 337 26.51 19.47 -32.28
CA LEU A 337 26.01 19.86 -30.96
C LEU A 337 24.87 18.93 -30.48
N ILE A 338 23.84 18.77 -31.35
CA ILE A 338 22.67 17.95 -31.02
C ILE A 338 23.08 16.49 -30.80
N MET A 339 23.96 15.95 -31.67
CA MET A 339 24.43 14.56 -31.51
C MET A 339 25.30 14.38 -30.28
N ARG A 340 26.07 15.37 -29.83
CA ARG A 340 26.77 15.31 -28.53
C ARG A 340 25.80 15.24 -27.35
N ILE A 341 24.72 16.01 -27.42
CA ILE A 341 23.65 15.90 -26.40
C ILE A 341 23.04 14.49 -26.42
N VAL A 342 22.70 13.97 -27.60
CA VAL A 342 22.21 12.59 -27.77
C VAL A 342 23.19 11.57 -27.19
N ASP A 343 24.50 11.72 -27.47
CA ASP A 343 25.53 10.82 -26.97
C ASP A 343 25.62 10.86 -25.42
N VAL A 344 25.50 12.06 -24.81
CA VAL A 344 25.44 12.21 -23.34
C VAL A 344 24.25 11.41 -22.78
N PHE A 345 23.06 11.53 -23.38
CA PHE A 345 21.89 10.77 -22.92
C PHE A 345 22.10 9.24 -23.01
N TYR A 346 22.77 8.77 -24.06
CA TYR A 346 23.10 7.34 -24.18
C TYR A 346 24.14 6.86 -23.16
N CYS A 347 25.03 7.74 -22.69
CA CYS A 347 25.99 7.40 -21.64
C CYS A 347 25.35 7.36 -20.26
N LEU A 348 24.18 7.98 -20.06
CA LEU A 348 23.46 7.99 -18.80
C LEU A 348 22.76 6.64 -18.57
N PRO A 349 23.00 5.95 -17.46
CA PRO A 349 22.27 4.75 -17.14
C PRO A 349 20.84 5.10 -16.73
N SER A 350 19.87 4.94 -17.65
CA SER A 350 18.49 5.38 -17.48
C SER A 350 17.82 4.77 -16.23
N MET A 351 17.98 3.47 -15.99
CA MET A 351 17.37 2.79 -14.83
C MET A 351 17.83 3.38 -13.48
N PRO A 352 19.14 3.53 -13.18
CA PRO A 352 19.57 4.22 -11.95
C PRO A 352 19.01 5.62 -11.79
N ILE A 353 18.93 6.41 -12.88
CA ILE A 353 18.37 7.78 -12.82
C ILE A 353 16.90 7.73 -12.42
N ILE A 354 16.12 6.86 -13.04
CA ILE A 354 14.69 6.74 -12.74
C ILE A 354 14.48 6.25 -11.30
N ILE A 355 15.32 5.32 -10.82
CA ILE A 355 15.28 4.83 -9.45
C ILE A 355 15.55 5.97 -8.45
N ILE A 356 16.59 6.77 -8.68
CA ILE A 356 16.94 7.91 -7.83
C ILE A 356 15.80 8.94 -7.81
N LEU A 357 15.26 9.29 -8.98
CA LEU A 357 14.15 10.24 -9.07
C LEU A 357 12.88 9.69 -8.43
N GLY A 358 12.59 8.40 -8.59
CA GLY A 358 11.49 7.72 -7.92
C GLY A 358 11.61 7.77 -6.40
N ALA A 359 12.81 7.46 -5.86
CA ALA A 359 13.10 7.54 -4.44
C ALA A 359 13.02 8.99 -3.90
N ALA A 360 13.48 9.98 -4.69
CA ALA A 360 13.35 11.38 -4.34
C ALA A 360 11.88 11.82 -4.26
N MET A 361 11.03 11.39 -5.20
CA MET A 361 9.59 11.64 -5.15
C MET A 361 8.93 11.02 -3.92
N ASP A 362 9.40 9.85 -3.46
CA ASP A 362 8.94 9.22 -2.22
C ASP A 362 9.37 10.02 -0.99
N ALA A 363 10.63 10.45 -0.93
CA ALA A 363 11.15 11.26 0.17
C ALA A 363 10.41 12.61 0.29
N MET A 364 10.02 13.21 -0.84
CA MET A 364 9.24 14.45 -0.91
C MET A 364 7.74 14.23 -0.66
N ARG A 365 7.26 13.00 -0.49
CA ARG A 365 5.85 12.62 -0.30
C ARG A 365 4.93 13.19 -1.38
N ILE A 366 5.38 13.16 -2.63
CA ILE A 366 4.60 13.67 -3.77
C ILE A 366 3.34 12.79 -3.92
N ASP A 367 2.19 13.43 -4.12
CA ASP A 367 0.93 12.73 -4.34
C ASP A 367 0.96 11.83 -5.59
N SER A 368 0.13 10.80 -5.59
CA SER A 368 0.15 9.74 -6.61
C SER A 368 -0.13 10.25 -8.03
N TRP A 369 -0.97 11.28 -8.18
CA TRP A 369 -1.27 11.89 -9.48
C TRP A 369 -0.07 12.65 -10.05
N THR A 370 0.51 13.55 -9.26
CA THR A 370 1.70 14.34 -9.64
C THR A 370 2.89 13.42 -9.91
N ARG A 371 3.06 12.37 -9.11
CA ARG A 371 4.08 11.34 -9.33
C ARG A 371 3.92 10.66 -10.69
N MET A 372 2.70 10.25 -11.05
CA MET A 372 2.41 9.66 -12.35
C MET A 372 2.76 10.61 -13.50
N MET A 373 2.43 11.91 -13.37
CA MET A 373 2.80 12.92 -14.37
C MET A 373 4.32 13.06 -14.49
N TYR A 374 5.05 13.14 -13.40
CA TYR A 374 6.51 13.22 -13.43
C TYR A 374 7.14 11.96 -14.03
N LEU A 375 6.61 10.79 -13.74
CA LEU A 375 7.06 9.54 -14.35
C LEU A 375 6.95 9.60 -15.87
N MET A 376 5.81 10.05 -16.41
CA MET A 376 5.62 10.21 -17.86
C MET A 376 6.61 11.20 -18.47
N LEU A 377 6.84 12.34 -17.81
CA LEU A 377 7.79 13.35 -18.26
C LEU A 377 9.24 12.82 -18.27
N ILE A 378 9.64 12.14 -17.20
CA ILE A 378 10.99 11.56 -17.06
C ILE A 378 11.23 10.51 -18.14
N LEU A 379 10.31 9.57 -18.32
CA LEU A 379 10.43 8.52 -19.33
C LEU A 379 10.50 9.11 -20.74
N GLY A 380 9.59 10.03 -21.07
CA GLY A 380 9.56 10.68 -22.37
C GLY A 380 10.81 11.53 -22.64
N PHE A 381 11.32 12.23 -21.60
CA PHE A 381 12.54 13.01 -21.71
C PHE A 381 13.82 12.16 -21.81
N LEU A 382 13.82 10.94 -21.33
CA LEU A 382 14.96 10.04 -21.46
C LEU A 382 14.94 9.26 -22.79
N GLY A 383 13.77 9.04 -23.40
CA GLY A 383 13.61 8.20 -24.59
C GLY A 383 13.82 8.89 -25.94
N TRP A 384 13.72 10.23 -26.02
CA TRP A 384 13.79 11.00 -27.29
C TRP A 384 15.05 10.78 -28.14
N PRO A 385 16.25 10.46 -27.60
CA PRO A 385 17.48 10.35 -28.40
C PRO A 385 17.41 9.28 -29.48
N GLY A 386 16.70 8.17 -29.21
CA GLY A 386 16.50 7.11 -30.19
C GLY A 386 15.76 7.58 -31.43
N ILE A 387 14.65 8.33 -31.20
CA ILE A 387 13.84 8.89 -32.28
C ILE A 387 14.60 10.00 -33.01
N ALA A 388 15.32 10.87 -32.29
CA ALA A 388 16.12 11.92 -32.90
C ALA A 388 17.18 11.37 -33.87
N ARG A 389 17.88 10.32 -33.50
CA ARG A 389 18.89 9.68 -34.34
C ARG A 389 18.27 9.07 -35.62
N LEU A 390 17.11 8.43 -35.47
CA LEU A 390 16.36 7.89 -36.60
C LEU A 390 15.91 8.99 -37.57
N VAL A 391 15.27 10.02 -37.04
CA VAL A 391 14.78 11.17 -37.85
C VAL A 391 15.93 11.86 -38.57
N ARG A 392 17.03 12.12 -37.86
CA ARG A 392 18.26 12.70 -38.46
C ARG A 392 18.73 11.84 -39.64
N GLY A 393 18.84 10.51 -39.46
CA GLY A 393 19.30 9.63 -40.53
C GLY A 393 18.41 9.67 -41.76
N GLN A 394 17.09 9.72 -41.58
CA GLN A 394 16.15 9.85 -42.70
C GLN A 394 16.24 11.23 -43.38
N ILE A 395 16.33 12.31 -42.63
CA ILE A 395 16.39 13.67 -43.17
C ILE A 395 17.68 13.91 -43.93
N LEU A 396 18.83 13.36 -43.47
CA LEU A 396 20.08 13.45 -44.24
C LEU A 396 19.94 12.83 -45.62
N SER A 397 19.26 11.69 -45.75
CA SER A 397 19.01 11.05 -47.04
C SER A 397 17.99 11.81 -47.89
N LEU A 398 16.94 12.36 -47.29
CA LEU A 398 15.89 13.08 -48.01
C LEU A 398 16.33 14.46 -48.45
N ARG A 399 17.23 15.12 -47.75
CA ARG A 399 17.76 16.43 -48.04
C ARG A 399 18.51 16.47 -49.36
N GLU A 400 19.15 15.39 -49.76
CA GLU A 400 19.92 15.24 -51.00
C GLU A 400 19.02 14.93 -52.22
N GLN A 401 17.70 14.82 -52.05
CA GLN A 401 16.78 14.49 -53.14
C GLN A 401 16.46 15.74 -54.02
N GLU A 402 16.18 15.51 -55.29
CA GLU A 402 15.93 16.57 -56.29
C GLU A 402 14.79 17.55 -55.91
N PHE A 403 13.73 17.05 -55.25
CA PHE A 403 12.62 17.89 -54.81
C PHE A 403 13.03 18.93 -53.76
N MET A 404 14.05 18.62 -52.96
CA MET A 404 14.59 19.55 -51.95
C MET A 404 15.42 20.65 -52.62
N THR A 405 16.22 20.31 -53.60
CA THR A 405 16.96 21.29 -54.41
C THR A 405 15.98 22.24 -55.14
N ALA A 406 14.91 21.70 -55.71
CA ALA A 406 13.86 22.50 -56.32
C ALA A 406 13.15 23.43 -55.29
N ALA A 407 12.83 22.93 -54.09
CA ALA A 407 12.22 23.72 -53.01
C ALA A 407 13.15 24.86 -52.56
N GLU A 408 14.45 24.64 -52.57
CA GLU A 408 15.45 25.66 -52.24
C GLU A 408 15.54 26.70 -53.33
N ALA A 409 15.59 26.29 -54.59
CA ALA A 409 15.61 27.18 -55.75
C ALA A 409 14.34 28.07 -55.81
N CYS A 410 13.19 27.57 -55.36
CA CYS A 410 11.94 28.33 -55.23
C CYS A 410 11.92 29.28 -54.02
N GLY A 411 12.99 29.36 -53.20
CA GLY A 411 13.08 30.30 -52.08
C GLY A 411 12.26 29.89 -50.85
N ILE A 412 11.83 28.61 -50.73
CA ILE A 412 11.08 28.12 -49.57
C ILE A 412 11.98 28.16 -48.31
N SER A 413 11.48 28.76 -47.22
CA SER A 413 12.24 28.90 -45.98
C SER A 413 12.64 27.54 -45.38
N ALA A 414 13.78 27.47 -44.66
CA ALA A 414 14.30 26.26 -44.03
C ALA A 414 13.27 25.54 -43.13
N TRP A 415 12.54 26.30 -42.29
CA TRP A 415 11.49 25.74 -41.43
C TRP A 415 10.35 25.09 -42.20
N HIS A 416 9.92 25.74 -43.34
CA HIS A 416 8.91 25.17 -44.22
C HIS A 416 9.41 23.87 -44.87
N ARG A 417 10.68 23.85 -45.31
CA ARG A 417 11.32 22.67 -45.90
C ARG A 417 11.38 21.53 -44.90
N ILE A 418 11.75 21.78 -43.63
CA ILE A 418 11.81 20.75 -42.58
C ILE A 418 10.42 20.21 -42.27
N PHE A 419 9.51 21.09 -41.81
CA PHE A 419 8.24 20.64 -41.23
C PHE A 419 7.18 20.28 -42.25
N ARG A 420 7.20 20.85 -43.44
CA ARG A 420 6.16 20.64 -44.47
C ARG A 420 6.60 19.75 -45.63
N HIS A 421 7.89 19.55 -45.83
CA HIS A 421 8.40 18.71 -46.91
C HIS A 421 9.16 17.49 -46.39
N LEU A 422 10.08 17.62 -45.44
CA LEU A 422 10.92 16.52 -44.98
C LEU A 422 10.21 15.64 -43.94
N ILE A 423 9.72 16.20 -42.85
CA ILE A 423 9.08 15.46 -41.77
C ILE A 423 7.91 14.60 -42.28
N PRO A 424 6.98 15.06 -43.12
CA PRO A 424 5.91 14.21 -43.66
C PRO A 424 6.39 12.95 -44.36
N ASN A 425 7.57 13.02 -45.01
CA ASN A 425 8.17 11.84 -45.65
C ASN A 425 8.82 10.86 -44.62
N VAL A 426 9.15 11.33 -43.43
CA VAL A 426 9.67 10.51 -42.32
C VAL A 426 8.55 9.87 -41.49
N ILE A 427 7.33 10.47 -41.49
CA ILE A 427 6.19 9.98 -40.69
C ILE A 427 5.92 8.48 -40.84
N PRO A 428 5.93 7.86 -42.02
CA PRO A 428 5.69 6.43 -42.15
C PRO A 428 6.62 5.59 -41.28
N GLN A 429 7.91 5.90 -41.30
CA GLN A 429 8.90 5.21 -40.48
C GLN A 429 8.75 5.52 -38.98
N LEU A 430 8.37 6.76 -38.66
CA LEU A 430 8.09 7.18 -37.28
C LEU A 430 6.91 6.44 -36.68
N ILE A 431 5.80 6.30 -37.42
CA ILE A 431 4.61 5.57 -36.93
C ILE A 431 5.01 4.14 -36.56
N VAL A 432 5.78 3.45 -37.40
CA VAL A 432 6.27 2.10 -37.10
C VAL A 432 7.08 2.08 -35.82
N THR A 433 8.08 2.94 -35.72
CA THR A 433 8.98 3.01 -34.55
C THR A 433 8.22 3.37 -33.29
N CYS A 434 7.37 4.39 -33.33
CA CYS A 434 6.56 4.80 -32.18
C CYS A 434 5.58 3.70 -31.73
N THR A 435 4.98 2.96 -32.67
CA THR A 435 4.09 1.83 -32.33
C THR A 435 4.84 0.73 -31.60
N MET A 436 6.04 0.39 -32.02
CA MET A 436 6.89 -0.60 -31.33
C MET A 436 7.38 -0.06 -29.97
N SER A 437 7.68 1.24 -29.87
CA SER A 437 8.07 1.89 -28.62
C SER A 437 6.97 1.85 -27.56
N LEU A 438 5.68 1.88 -27.95
CA LEU A 438 4.56 1.76 -27.00
C LEU A 438 4.66 0.49 -26.15
N GLY A 439 4.91 -0.66 -26.77
CA GLY A 439 5.07 -1.92 -26.06
C GLY A 439 6.23 -1.91 -25.07
N SER A 440 7.39 -1.39 -25.48
CA SER A 440 8.57 -1.31 -24.62
C SER A 440 8.40 -0.27 -23.49
N THR A 441 7.73 0.84 -23.74
CA THR A 441 7.44 1.86 -22.73
C THR A 441 6.47 1.36 -21.66
N ILE A 442 5.40 0.66 -22.06
CA ILE A 442 4.46 0.03 -21.12
C ILE A 442 5.18 -1.01 -20.26
N LEU A 443 6.08 -1.81 -20.84
CA LEU A 443 6.86 -2.77 -20.08
C LEU A 443 7.85 -2.09 -19.12
N THR A 444 8.44 -0.97 -19.51
CA THR A 444 9.31 -0.17 -18.64
C THR A 444 8.54 0.42 -17.47
N GLU A 445 7.34 1.00 -17.73
CA GLU A 445 6.44 1.47 -16.67
C GLU A 445 6.09 0.33 -15.71
N ALA A 446 5.69 -0.83 -16.25
CA ALA A 446 5.33 -1.99 -15.45
C ALA A 446 6.50 -2.47 -14.58
N THR A 447 7.72 -2.46 -15.11
CA THR A 447 8.93 -2.80 -14.34
C THR A 447 9.18 -1.82 -13.19
N LEU A 448 9.04 -0.52 -13.45
CA LEU A 448 9.20 0.51 -12.40
C LEU A 448 8.11 0.42 -11.34
N SER A 449 6.88 0.20 -11.75
CA SER A 449 5.73 0.00 -10.84
C SER A 449 5.90 -1.27 -10.02
N PHE A 450 6.39 -2.35 -10.62
CA PHE A 450 6.76 -3.60 -9.92
C PHE A 450 7.84 -3.37 -8.86
N LEU A 451 8.81 -2.49 -9.11
CA LEU A 451 9.82 -2.10 -8.12
C LEU A 451 9.31 -1.09 -7.08
N GLY A 452 8.04 -0.71 -7.12
CA GLY A 452 7.44 0.26 -6.21
C GLY A 452 7.77 1.72 -6.52
N LEU A 453 8.43 1.98 -7.65
CA LEU A 453 8.88 3.31 -8.06
C LEU A 453 7.94 3.98 -9.08
N GLY A 454 6.97 3.25 -9.60
CA GLY A 454 5.99 3.70 -10.59
C GLY A 454 4.73 4.30 -9.98
N VAL A 455 3.59 3.89 -10.56
CA VAL A 455 2.25 4.29 -10.12
C VAL A 455 1.96 3.78 -8.72
N LYS A 456 1.42 4.65 -7.85
CA LYS A 456 1.06 4.29 -6.47
C LYS A 456 -0.43 4.38 -6.23
N TYR A 457 -0.85 3.69 -5.16
CA TYR A 457 -2.20 3.78 -4.62
C TYR A 457 -2.67 5.26 -4.52
N PRO A 458 -3.93 5.60 -4.82
CA PRO A 458 -5.02 4.66 -5.16
C PRO A 458 -5.04 4.18 -6.62
N PHE A 459 -4.24 4.76 -7.52
CA PHE A 459 -4.23 4.39 -8.93
C PHE A 459 -3.70 2.97 -9.14
N ALA A 460 -4.36 2.24 -10.03
CA ALA A 460 -3.90 0.95 -10.50
C ALA A 460 -3.08 1.12 -11.78
N SER A 461 -2.02 0.31 -11.95
CA SER A 461 -1.40 -0.04 -13.22
C SER A 461 -1.17 -1.55 -13.24
N TRP A 462 -1.01 -2.16 -14.41
CA TRP A 462 -0.71 -3.59 -14.42
C TRP A 462 0.60 -3.92 -13.69
N GLY A 463 1.56 -2.99 -13.73
CA GLY A 463 2.83 -3.15 -13.02
C GLY A 463 2.69 -3.10 -11.50
N ASN A 464 1.90 -2.18 -10.95
CA ASN A 464 1.73 -2.10 -9.50
C ASN A 464 0.86 -3.24 -8.94
N ILE A 465 -0.05 -3.78 -9.74
CA ILE A 465 -0.79 -5.00 -9.39
C ILE A 465 0.18 -6.19 -9.24
N ILE A 466 1.14 -6.32 -10.15
CA ILE A 466 2.15 -7.38 -10.08
C ILE A 466 3.13 -7.14 -8.90
N ASN A 467 3.28 -5.93 -8.39
CA ASN A 467 4.17 -5.62 -7.26
C ASN A 467 3.87 -6.48 -6.02
N ASP A 468 2.64 -6.91 -5.82
CA ASP A 468 2.23 -7.76 -4.68
C ASP A 468 3.01 -9.09 -4.63
N VAL A 469 3.57 -9.58 -5.75
CA VAL A 469 4.41 -10.80 -5.78
C VAL A 469 5.80 -10.63 -5.15
N ASN A 470 6.19 -9.42 -4.78
CA ASN A 470 7.38 -9.22 -3.96
C ASN A 470 7.27 -9.93 -2.60
N ASN A 471 6.04 -10.22 -2.18
CA ASN A 471 5.77 -11.17 -1.12
C ASN A 471 5.69 -12.60 -1.70
N ALA A 472 6.65 -13.46 -1.36
CA ALA A 472 6.72 -14.84 -1.85
C ALA A 472 5.45 -15.67 -1.51
N TYR A 473 4.80 -15.39 -0.38
CA TYR A 473 3.56 -16.03 0.00
C TYR A 473 2.41 -15.66 -0.95
N VAL A 474 2.30 -14.38 -1.34
CA VAL A 474 1.31 -13.91 -2.33
C VAL A 474 1.57 -14.54 -3.69
N MET A 475 2.83 -14.58 -4.11
CA MET A 475 3.23 -15.16 -5.40
C MET A 475 2.81 -16.62 -5.54
N THR A 476 2.90 -17.41 -4.47
CA THR A 476 2.63 -18.85 -4.51
C THR A 476 1.16 -19.20 -4.25
N ASN A 477 0.48 -18.45 -3.38
CA ASN A 477 -0.86 -18.82 -2.92
C ASN A 477 -2.00 -18.05 -3.61
N TYR A 478 -1.72 -16.87 -4.18
CA TYR A 478 -2.74 -15.99 -4.75
C TYR A 478 -2.47 -15.70 -6.24
N LEU A 479 -2.44 -16.75 -7.07
CA LEU A 479 -2.19 -16.62 -8.51
C LEU A 479 -3.19 -15.70 -9.23
N PHE A 480 -4.41 -15.60 -8.73
CA PHE A 480 -5.46 -14.75 -9.28
C PHE A 480 -5.15 -13.24 -9.19
N ILE A 481 -4.19 -12.83 -8.35
CA ILE A 481 -3.75 -11.44 -8.23
C ILE A 481 -2.90 -11.04 -9.44
N TRP A 482 -1.82 -11.73 -9.70
CA TRP A 482 -0.78 -11.28 -10.61
C TRP A 482 -0.84 -11.91 -12.01
N VAL A 483 -1.31 -13.16 -12.13
CA VAL A 483 -1.36 -13.85 -13.43
C VAL A 483 -2.24 -13.09 -14.43
N PRO A 484 -3.45 -12.62 -14.09
CA PRO A 484 -4.27 -11.84 -15.01
C PRO A 484 -3.59 -10.54 -15.47
N ALA A 485 -2.91 -9.82 -14.57
CA ALA A 485 -2.17 -8.62 -14.93
C ALA A 485 -0.99 -8.91 -15.86
N GLY A 486 -0.26 -10.01 -15.61
CA GLY A 486 0.80 -10.49 -16.49
C GLY A 486 0.29 -10.86 -17.89
N ILE A 487 -0.88 -11.50 -17.98
CA ILE A 487 -1.53 -11.83 -19.26
C ILE A 487 -1.95 -10.54 -20.00
N CYS A 488 -2.52 -9.57 -19.31
CA CYS A 488 -2.89 -8.27 -19.90
C CYS A 488 -1.66 -7.56 -20.49
N LEU A 489 -0.55 -7.51 -19.74
CA LEU A 489 0.72 -6.97 -20.24
C LEU A 489 1.22 -7.72 -21.47
N LEU A 490 1.27 -9.06 -21.41
CA LEU A 490 1.74 -9.91 -22.52
C LEU A 490 0.93 -9.65 -23.79
N ILE A 491 -0.41 -9.68 -23.70
CA ILE A 491 -1.30 -9.45 -24.83
C ILE A 491 -1.08 -8.04 -25.42
N THR A 492 -0.94 -7.05 -24.57
CA THR A 492 -0.75 -5.65 -25.02
C THR A 492 0.59 -5.45 -25.73
N VAL A 493 1.69 -5.95 -25.15
CA VAL A 493 3.02 -5.83 -25.73
C VAL A 493 3.11 -6.60 -27.05
N LEU A 494 2.61 -7.84 -27.12
CA LEU A 494 2.53 -8.62 -28.36
C LEU A 494 1.66 -7.93 -29.40
N GLY A 495 0.52 -7.35 -28.99
CA GLY A 495 -0.37 -6.61 -29.87
C GLY A 495 0.32 -5.42 -30.52
N PHE A 496 1.04 -4.60 -29.76
CA PHE A 496 1.82 -3.47 -30.30
C PHE A 496 2.95 -3.93 -31.23
N ASN A 497 3.66 -5.00 -30.91
CA ASN A 497 4.70 -5.55 -31.76
C ASN A 497 4.12 -6.06 -33.09
N PHE A 498 3.04 -6.85 -33.07
CA PHE A 498 2.40 -7.35 -34.30
C PHE A 498 1.85 -6.24 -35.17
N VAL A 499 1.25 -5.21 -34.56
CA VAL A 499 0.79 -4.02 -35.30
C VAL A 499 1.96 -3.22 -35.86
N GLY A 500 3.04 -3.04 -35.09
CA GLY A 500 4.27 -2.36 -35.55
C GLY A 500 4.93 -3.07 -36.73
N ASP A 501 5.09 -4.38 -36.66
CA ASP A 501 5.62 -5.18 -37.78
C ASP A 501 4.69 -5.13 -38.99
N GLY A 502 3.39 -5.24 -38.79
CA GLY A 502 2.42 -5.12 -39.87
C GLY A 502 2.41 -3.74 -40.55
N LEU A 503 2.60 -2.67 -39.79
CA LEU A 503 2.76 -1.33 -40.33
C LEU A 503 4.08 -1.19 -41.11
N ARG A 504 5.16 -1.75 -40.58
CA ARG A 504 6.46 -1.78 -41.29
C ARG A 504 6.35 -2.45 -42.63
N ASP A 505 5.73 -3.63 -42.71
CA ASP A 505 5.50 -4.36 -43.95
C ASP A 505 4.60 -3.57 -44.93
N ALA A 506 3.57 -2.90 -44.40
CA ALA A 506 2.63 -2.11 -45.22
C ALA A 506 3.26 -0.85 -45.84
N PHE A 507 4.21 -0.24 -45.13
CA PHE A 507 4.94 0.94 -45.61
C PHE A 507 6.15 0.59 -46.53
N ASP A 508 6.64 -0.66 -46.53
CA ASP A 508 7.78 -1.05 -47.36
C ASP A 508 7.37 -1.10 -48.86
N PRO A 509 7.97 -0.23 -49.71
CA PRO A 509 7.64 -0.19 -51.14
C PRO A 509 8.16 -1.43 -51.89
N LYS A 510 9.14 -2.14 -51.33
CA LYS A 510 9.78 -3.32 -52.00
C LYS A 510 8.95 -4.58 -51.87
N MET A 511 8.02 -4.65 -50.97
CA MET A 511 7.10 -5.80 -50.83
C MET A 511 6.06 -5.80 -51.96
N LYS A 512 6.49 -6.14 -53.16
CA LYS A 512 5.61 -6.48 -54.30
C LYS A 512 5.06 -7.90 -54.10
N ARG A 513 3.95 -8.06 -53.39
CA ARG A 513 3.11 -9.27 -53.50
C ARG A 513 1.65 -8.88 -53.44
#